data_efb3dd955e3cd5e636bb8744a5a8df77
#
_entry.id   efb3dd955e3cd5e636bb8744a5a8df77
#
_cell.length_a   1.000
_cell.length_b   1.000
_cell.length_c   1.000
_cell.angle_alpha   90.00
_cell.angle_beta   90.00
_cell.angle_gamma   90.00
#
_symmetry.space_group_name_H-M   'P 1'
#
loop_
_entity.id
_entity.type
_entity.pdbx_description
1 polymer ?
#
loop_
_entity_poly.entity_id
_entity_poly.type
_entity_poly.pdbx_seq_one_letter_code
_entity_poly.pdbx_strand_id
1 'polypeptide(L)'
;IWLGQAVETLVRVDGVDTPELKGKCAAERKLARRARGFVIEFLSAGGVTLRDVQYGKFAGRVVSRVLNGDGHDLTAALIAKGLGRIYAGRKRGSWCV
;
A
#
# COMPACT_ATOMS: atom_id res chain seq x y z
N ILE A 1 0.19 3.17 1.47
CA ILE A 1 -0.84 3.10 0.43
C ILE A 1 -2.19 2.76 1.05
N TRP A 2 -3.23 3.39 0.58
CA TRP A 2 -4.60 3.17 1.04
C TRP A 2 -5.40 2.41 -0.02
N LEU A 3 -6.12 1.38 0.43
CA LEU A 3 -7.02 0.61 -0.43
C LEU A 3 -8.45 0.90 0.01
N GLY A 4 -9.30 1.32 -0.94
CA GLY A 4 -10.72 1.55 -0.69
C GLY A 4 -11.51 0.25 -0.79
N GLN A 5 -12.50 0.10 0.08
CA GLN A 5 -13.41 -1.03 0.08
C GLN A 5 -14.83 -0.57 -0.21
N ALA A 6 -15.64 -1.45 -0.79
CA ALA A 6 -17.04 -1.15 -1.08
C ALA A 6 -17.85 -0.83 0.18
N VAL A 7 -17.46 -1.36 1.32
CA VAL A 7 -18.07 -1.09 2.61
C VAL A 7 -17.45 0.10 3.33
N GLU A 8 -16.74 0.94 2.59
CA GLU A 8 -16.22 2.21 3.07
C GLU A 8 -15.13 2.11 4.13
N THR A 9 -14.46 0.97 4.20
CA THR A 9 -13.29 0.81 5.05
C THR A 9 -12.03 1.09 4.21
N LEU A 10 -11.21 2.02 4.68
CA LEU A 10 -9.92 2.31 4.05
C LEU A 10 -8.85 1.45 4.71
N VAL A 11 -8.12 0.72 3.89
CA VAL A 11 -7.04 -0.14 4.38
C VAL A 11 -5.70 0.49 4.02
N ARG A 12 -4.91 0.79 5.06
CA ARG A 12 -3.51 1.17 4.89
C ARG A 12 -2.67 -0.11 4.96
N VAL A 13 -1.87 -0.34 3.95
CA VAL A 13 -1.01 -1.53 3.92
C VAL A 13 0.13 -1.33 4.91
N ASP A 14 0.24 -2.27 5.88
CA ASP A 14 1.20 -2.19 6.96
C ASP A 14 2.63 -2.46 6.48
N GLY A 15 3.57 -1.78 7.10
CA GLY A 15 5.00 -2.06 6.94
C GLY A 15 5.64 -1.46 5.68
N VAL A 16 4.92 -0.70 4.88
CA VAL A 16 5.44 -0.15 3.63
C VAL A 16 5.09 1.33 3.48
N ASP A 17 6.08 2.11 3.05
CA ASP A 17 5.87 3.46 2.54
C ASP A 17 5.94 3.41 1.02
N THR A 18 4.97 4.02 0.36
CA THR A 18 4.86 4.08 -1.09
C THR A 18 4.80 5.53 -1.57
N PRO A 19 5.20 5.79 -2.83
CA PRO A 19 5.05 7.14 -3.38
C PRO A 19 3.58 7.55 -3.41
N GLU A 20 3.33 8.85 -3.29
CA GLU A 20 1.99 9.41 -3.21
C GLU A 20 1.53 9.93 -4.57
N LEU A 21 0.26 9.67 -4.92
CA LEU A 21 -0.33 10.19 -6.15
C LEU A 21 -0.35 11.72 -6.19
N LYS A 22 -0.41 12.36 -5.03
CA LYS A 22 -0.30 13.81 -4.88
C LYS A 22 1.09 14.22 -4.39
N GLY A 23 2.11 13.47 -4.79
CA GLY A 23 3.47 13.66 -4.34
C GLY A 23 4.07 15.01 -4.76
N LYS A 24 5.19 15.35 -4.11
CA LYS A 24 5.83 16.65 -4.20
C LYS A 24 6.51 16.92 -5.54
N CYS A 25 6.77 15.89 -6.33
CA CYS A 25 7.46 16.03 -7.62
C CYS A 25 6.86 15.09 -8.65
N ALA A 26 7.14 15.39 -9.92
CA ALA A 26 6.64 14.56 -11.02
C ALA A 26 7.16 13.13 -10.96
N ALA A 27 8.39 12.92 -10.53
CA ALA A 27 8.97 11.59 -10.39
C ALA A 27 8.21 10.75 -9.36
N GLU A 28 7.87 11.34 -8.22
CA GLU A 28 7.08 10.65 -7.20
C GLU A 28 5.68 10.31 -7.72
N ARG A 29 5.01 11.25 -8.37
CA ARG A 29 3.67 11.02 -8.91
C ARG A 29 3.66 9.92 -9.99
N LYS A 30 4.69 9.86 -10.80
CA LYS A 30 4.85 8.82 -11.82
C LYS A 30 5.04 7.43 -11.17
N LEU A 31 5.90 7.35 -10.16
CA LEU A 31 6.09 6.10 -9.40
C LEU A 31 4.82 5.68 -8.70
N ALA A 32 4.06 6.62 -8.15
CA ALA A 32 2.80 6.34 -7.49
C ALA A 32 1.79 5.71 -8.44
N ARG A 33 1.71 6.20 -9.69
CA ARG A 33 0.83 5.60 -10.70
C ARG A 33 1.28 4.17 -11.05
N ARG A 34 2.59 3.94 -11.12
CA ARG A 34 3.13 2.58 -11.35
C ARG A 34 2.81 1.66 -10.18
N ALA A 35 2.96 2.15 -8.94
CA ALA A 35 2.63 1.37 -7.75
C ALA A 35 1.14 1.03 -7.72
N ARG A 36 0.27 1.98 -8.06
CA ARG A 36 -1.17 1.74 -8.13
C ARG A 36 -1.50 0.65 -9.15
N GLY A 37 -0.92 0.71 -10.34
CA GLY A 37 -1.13 -0.31 -11.37
C GLY A 37 -0.66 -1.68 -10.92
N PHE A 38 0.49 -1.73 -10.25
CA PHE A 38 1.03 -2.97 -9.70
C PHE A 38 0.09 -3.58 -8.65
N VAL A 39 -0.44 -2.76 -7.74
CA VAL A 39 -1.36 -3.22 -6.69
C VAL A 39 -2.65 -3.78 -7.30
N ILE A 40 -3.22 -3.08 -8.28
CA ILE A 40 -4.43 -3.52 -8.96
C ILE A 40 -4.20 -4.90 -9.58
N GLU A 41 -3.11 -5.07 -10.31
CA GLU A 41 -2.78 -6.34 -10.94
C GLU A 41 -2.48 -7.43 -9.91
N PHE A 42 -1.71 -7.11 -8.87
CA PHE A 42 -1.34 -8.06 -7.82
C PHE A 42 -2.57 -8.62 -7.10
N LEU A 43 -3.59 -7.80 -6.89
CA LEU A 43 -4.81 -8.20 -6.19
C LEU A 43 -5.91 -8.71 -7.11
N SER A 44 -5.69 -8.72 -8.42
CA SER A 44 -6.71 -9.10 -9.41
C SER A 44 -6.99 -10.61 -9.46
N ALA A 45 -6.08 -11.43 -8.94
CA ALA A 45 -6.21 -12.89 -8.99
C ALA A 45 -7.25 -13.47 -8.02
N GLY A 46 -8.11 -12.63 -7.45
CA GLY A 46 -9.19 -13.03 -6.55
C GLY A 46 -8.72 -13.13 -5.10
N GLY A 47 -9.67 -13.13 -4.16
CA GLY A 47 -9.45 -13.41 -2.75
C GLY A 47 -8.36 -12.57 -2.06
N VAL A 48 -8.72 -11.38 -1.58
CA VAL A 48 -7.81 -10.57 -0.76
C VAL A 48 -7.98 -10.96 0.70
N THR A 49 -6.86 -11.25 1.38
CA THR A 49 -6.86 -11.56 2.81
C THR A 49 -6.18 -10.43 3.58
N LEU A 50 -6.83 -9.95 4.63
CA LEU A 50 -6.23 -9.00 5.57
C LEU A 50 -5.73 -9.79 6.78
N ARG A 51 -4.50 -9.51 7.22
CA ARG A 51 -3.87 -10.19 8.35
C ARG A 51 -3.31 -9.16 9.32
N ASP A 52 -3.41 -9.45 10.62
CA ASP A 52 -2.91 -8.58 11.68
C ASP A 52 -3.54 -7.19 11.60
N VAL A 53 -4.87 -7.15 11.47
CA VAL A 53 -5.64 -5.93 11.33
C VAL A 53 -5.58 -5.10 12.60
N GLN A 54 -5.21 -3.83 12.46
CA GLN A 54 -5.21 -2.86 13.55
C GLN A 54 -6.12 -1.70 13.17
N TYR A 55 -6.93 -1.27 14.13
CA TYR A 55 -7.84 -0.16 13.88
C TYR A 55 -7.09 1.17 13.98
N GLY A 56 -7.36 2.05 13.01
CA GLY A 56 -6.79 3.39 13.00
C GLY A 56 -7.48 4.33 14.00
N LYS A 57 -6.95 5.56 14.11
CA LYS A 57 -7.51 6.59 14.98
C LYS A 57 -8.94 6.99 14.61
N PHE A 58 -9.28 6.87 13.33
CA PHE A 58 -10.57 7.32 12.80
C PHE A 58 -11.38 6.10 12.36
N ALA A 59 -12.70 6.18 12.57
CA ALA A 59 -13.62 5.13 12.13
C ALA A 59 -13.48 4.88 10.63
N GLY A 60 -13.61 3.62 10.22
CA GLY A 60 -13.53 3.22 8.82
C GLY A 60 -12.12 3.10 8.27
N ARG A 61 -11.10 3.21 9.12
CA ARG A 61 -9.69 3.07 8.71
C ARG A 61 -9.01 1.97 9.49
N VAL A 62 -8.30 1.10 8.78
CA VAL A 62 -7.53 0.02 9.39
C VAL A 62 -6.13 -0.02 8.79
N VAL A 63 -5.18 -0.55 9.57
CA VAL A 63 -3.83 -0.85 9.11
C VAL A 63 -3.70 -2.37 9.11
N SER A 64 -3.26 -2.96 8.02
CA SER A 64 -3.24 -4.41 7.89
C SER A 64 -2.19 -4.88 6.91
N ARG A 65 -1.70 -6.11 7.13
CA ARG A 65 -1.01 -6.85 6.07
C ARG A 65 -2.05 -7.26 5.04
N VAL A 66 -1.67 -7.22 3.78
CA VAL A 66 -2.57 -7.55 2.67
C VAL A 66 -1.95 -8.69 1.88
N LEU A 67 -2.69 -9.77 1.72
CA LEU A 67 -2.26 -10.93 0.94
C LEU A 67 -3.17 -11.07 -0.28
N ASN A 68 -2.59 -11.48 -1.41
CA ASN A 68 -3.39 -11.79 -2.60
C ASN A 68 -3.99 -13.20 -2.53
N GLY A 69 -4.70 -13.60 -3.58
CA GLY A 69 -5.35 -14.91 -3.64
C GLY A 69 -4.38 -16.10 -3.55
N ASP A 70 -3.11 -15.89 -3.89
CA ASP A 70 -2.07 -16.92 -3.78
C ASP A 70 -1.34 -16.89 -2.44
N GLY A 71 -1.76 -16.02 -1.52
CA GLY A 71 -1.15 -15.90 -0.21
C GLY A 71 0.12 -15.07 -0.15
N HIS A 72 0.44 -14.33 -1.22
CA HIS A 72 1.62 -13.49 -1.27
C HIS A 72 1.37 -12.14 -0.61
N ASP A 73 2.35 -11.64 0.14
CA ASP A 73 2.25 -10.39 0.90
C ASP A 73 2.53 -9.18 0.00
N LEU A 74 1.61 -8.22 0.00
CA LEU A 74 1.71 -7.02 -0.83
C LEU A 74 2.90 -6.13 -0.42
N THR A 75 3.17 -5.99 0.87
CA THR A 75 4.31 -5.20 1.35
C THR A 75 5.61 -5.72 0.76
N ALA A 76 5.84 -7.03 0.87
CA ALA A 76 7.05 -7.66 0.33
C ALA A 76 7.14 -7.50 -1.18
N ALA A 77 6.01 -7.64 -1.88
CA ALA A 77 5.97 -7.52 -3.34
C ALA A 77 6.29 -6.08 -3.79
N LEU A 78 5.74 -5.06 -3.12
CA LEU A 78 6.02 -3.67 -3.43
C LEU A 78 7.50 -3.33 -3.23
N ILE A 79 8.08 -3.79 -2.13
CA ILE A 79 9.50 -3.55 -1.83
C ILE A 79 10.37 -4.23 -2.89
N ALA A 80 10.05 -5.47 -3.25
CA ALA A 80 10.81 -6.21 -4.27
C ALA A 80 10.80 -5.52 -5.64
N LYS A 81 9.73 -4.80 -5.96
CA LYS A 81 9.59 -4.08 -7.23
C LYS A 81 10.15 -2.65 -7.18
N GLY A 82 10.69 -2.22 -6.06
CA GLY A 82 11.17 -0.85 -5.90
C GLY A 82 10.06 0.19 -5.82
N LEU A 83 8.83 -0.25 -5.56
CA LEU A 83 7.64 0.60 -5.47
C LEU A 83 7.24 0.87 -4.02
N GLY A 84 8.02 0.38 -3.08
CA GLY A 84 7.80 0.58 -1.66
C GLY A 84 9.11 0.49 -0.90
N ARG A 85 9.12 1.04 0.30
CA ARG A 85 10.25 0.98 1.25
C ARG A 85 9.73 0.52 2.59
N ILE A 86 10.56 -0.16 3.35
CA ILE A 86 10.21 -0.58 4.71
C ILE A 86 9.83 0.65 5.53
N TYR A 87 8.67 0.59 6.19
CA TYR A 87 8.18 1.66 7.03
C TYR A 87 7.79 1.12 8.41
N ALA A 88 8.42 1.66 9.44
CA ALA A 88 8.22 1.23 10.83
C ALA A 88 7.59 2.33 11.70
N GLY A 89 6.84 3.25 11.10
CA GLY A 89 6.18 4.33 11.81
C GLY A 89 7.07 5.54 12.06
N ARG A 90 8.27 5.56 11.49
CA ARG A 90 9.20 6.69 11.60
C ARG A 90 9.01 7.68 10.46
N LYS A 91 9.84 8.70 10.40
CA LYS A 91 9.79 9.69 9.34
C LYS A 91 9.95 9.04 7.96
N ARG A 92 9.08 9.41 7.04
CA ARG A 92 9.16 8.93 5.66
C ARG A 92 10.34 9.56 4.93
N GLY A 93 11.02 8.75 4.11
CA GLY A 93 12.01 9.26 3.20
C GLY A 93 11.39 9.92 1.97
N SER A 94 12.17 10.76 1.29
CA SER A 94 11.72 11.40 0.06
C SER A 94 11.68 10.41 -1.10
N TRP A 95 10.67 10.54 -1.96
CA TRP A 95 10.58 9.86 -3.26
C TRP A 95 11.00 10.78 -4.41
N CYS A 96 11.40 11.99 -4.09
CA CYS A 96 11.95 12.95 -5.03
C CYS A 96 13.48 12.94 -4.96
N VAL A 97 14.11 12.96 -6.09
CA VAL A 97 15.57 12.93 -6.17
C VAL A 97 16.10 14.34 -6.36
#